data_460b2c495a031d63a4003e990620eead
#
_entry.id   460b2c495a031d63a4003e990620eead
#
_cell.length_a   1.000
_cell.length_b   1.000
_cell.length_c   1.000
_cell.angle_alpha   90.00
_cell.angle_beta   90.00
_cell.angle_gamma   90.00
#
_symmetry.space_group_name_H-M   'P 1'
#
loop_
_entity.id
_entity.type
_entity.pdbx_description
1 polymer ?
#
loop_
_entity_poly.entity_id
_entity_poly.type
_entity_poly.pdbx_seq_one_letter_code
_entity_poly.pdbx_strand_id
1 'polypeptide(L)'
;MARPCVEVCPKGAVSIDPFTRKSIIDQDKCIKCGRCVDVCAYKAINHQKRPCAAACGMDAIHSDQNGRADIDYDKCVSCGQCLVNCPFGAIADKSQIFQMIRAIQAGERVYAAVAPAFVGQFGPKVTPGKLRAAMKQLGFADIIEVAIGADLCAAQEAEDFVKEVPEKLPFMATSCCPAWSVMAKKLFPEQANSISMALTPMTLTARLIKHHQPGAKVAFIGPCAAKKLEAMRRTVRSEVDFVLTFEEMAGIFEARHIDVNTLKEDPHGVNDASADGRNFAVSGGVAQAVVNVIKEKYPDREIKVANAEGLSECRKLMMMAKAGKYNGYLLEGMACPGGCVAGAGTMQSIKKSSVAVNMYAKQAEHQVATGTHHVAELDKLVD
;
A
#
# COMPACT_ATOMS: atom_id res chain seq x y z
N MET A 1 51.37 -11.61 -10.96
CA MET A 1 50.62 -10.40 -10.54
C MET A 1 49.55 -10.83 -9.55
N ALA A 2 49.63 -10.32 -8.34
CA ALA A 2 48.59 -10.52 -7.33
C ALA A 2 47.22 -10.01 -7.87
N ARG A 3 46.17 -10.76 -7.64
CA ARG A 3 44.81 -10.34 -8.00
C ARG A 3 44.01 -10.09 -6.71
N PRO A 4 43.85 -8.85 -6.35
CA PRO A 4 43.20 -8.46 -5.07
C PRO A 4 41.86 -9.16 -4.82
N CYS A 5 41.08 -9.41 -5.87
CA CYS A 5 39.82 -10.13 -5.77
C CYS A 5 39.93 -11.57 -5.30
N VAL A 6 41.02 -12.25 -5.62
CA VAL A 6 41.29 -13.62 -5.15
C VAL A 6 41.74 -13.61 -3.70
N GLU A 7 42.66 -12.70 -3.36
CA GLU A 7 43.22 -12.58 -2.02
C GLU A 7 42.20 -12.14 -0.96
N VAL A 8 41.30 -11.25 -1.33
CA VAL A 8 40.28 -10.72 -0.39
C VAL A 8 39.11 -11.68 -0.11
N CYS A 9 39.00 -12.75 -0.91
CA CYS A 9 37.85 -13.65 -0.80
C CYS A 9 37.96 -14.58 0.43
N PRO A 10 37.12 -14.39 1.49
CA PRO A 10 37.28 -15.19 2.73
C PRO A 10 36.88 -16.65 2.58
N LYS A 11 36.25 -17.03 1.46
CA LYS A 11 35.80 -18.40 1.16
C LYS A 11 36.58 -19.03 0.00
N GLY A 12 37.57 -18.34 -0.56
CA GLY A 12 38.29 -18.83 -1.71
C GLY A 12 37.44 -19.11 -2.94
N ALA A 13 36.29 -18.40 -3.05
CA ALA A 13 35.37 -18.58 -4.16
C ALA A 13 35.82 -17.91 -5.45
N VAL A 14 36.82 -17.03 -5.40
CA VAL A 14 37.34 -16.34 -6.59
C VAL A 14 38.64 -17.05 -7.03
N SER A 15 38.67 -17.50 -8.25
CA SER A 15 39.84 -18.12 -8.88
C SER A 15 40.14 -17.50 -10.24
N ILE A 16 41.26 -17.86 -10.83
CA ILE A 16 41.67 -17.43 -12.18
C ILE A 16 41.61 -18.63 -13.10
N ASP A 17 40.84 -18.51 -14.16
CA ASP A 17 40.84 -19.49 -15.23
C ASP A 17 42.25 -19.52 -15.87
N PRO A 18 42.91 -20.69 -15.89
CA PRO A 18 44.29 -20.81 -16.41
C PRO A 18 44.40 -20.54 -17.91
N PHE A 19 43.33 -20.76 -18.66
CA PHE A 19 43.31 -20.61 -20.12
C PHE A 19 42.92 -19.20 -20.55
N THR A 20 41.79 -18.72 -20.04
CA THR A 20 41.25 -17.40 -20.42
C THR A 20 41.84 -16.25 -19.62
N ARG A 21 42.54 -16.56 -18.51
CA ARG A 21 43.10 -15.59 -17.55
C ARG A 21 42.06 -14.67 -16.92
N LYS A 22 40.78 -15.01 -17.06
CA LYS A 22 39.67 -14.28 -16.45
C LYS A 22 39.40 -14.74 -15.01
N SER A 23 38.88 -13.88 -14.18
CA SER A 23 38.42 -14.25 -12.86
C SER A 23 37.08 -15.01 -12.95
N ILE A 24 37.02 -16.16 -12.28
CA ILE A 24 35.82 -16.99 -12.15
C ILE A 24 35.38 -16.95 -10.68
N ILE A 25 34.07 -16.88 -10.45
CA ILE A 25 33.50 -16.95 -9.12
C ILE A 25 32.69 -18.24 -8.99
N ASP A 26 33.18 -19.12 -8.13
CA ASP A 26 32.45 -20.32 -7.73
C ASP A 26 31.21 -19.92 -6.89
N GLN A 27 30.03 -20.09 -7.47
CA GLN A 27 28.78 -19.64 -6.87
C GLN A 27 28.38 -20.46 -5.63
N ASP A 28 28.84 -21.71 -5.55
CA ASP A 28 28.56 -22.60 -4.41
C ASP A 28 29.37 -22.22 -3.17
N LYS A 29 30.56 -21.68 -3.36
CA LYS A 29 31.42 -21.16 -2.30
C LYS A 29 31.16 -19.69 -1.98
N CYS A 30 30.59 -18.95 -2.91
CA CYS A 30 30.42 -17.50 -2.80
C CYS A 30 29.33 -17.10 -1.80
N ILE A 31 29.72 -16.44 -0.72
CA ILE A 31 28.79 -15.87 0.30
C ILE A 31 28.26 -14.50 -0.07
N LYS A 32 28.51 -14.01 -1.30
CA LYS A 32 28.03 -12.73 -1.84
C LYS A 32 28.38 -11.50 -0.98
N CYS A 33 29.52 -11.53 -0.28
CA CYS A 33 29.93 -10.45 0.65
C CYS A 33 30.39 -9.15 -0.03
N GLY A 34 30.60 -9.14 -1.36
CA GLY A 34 30.98 -7.95 -2.13
C GLY A 34 32.47 -7.56 -2.09
N ARG A 35 33.30 -8.10 -1.18
CA ARG A 35 34.69 -7.68 -1.01
C ARG A 35 35.54 -7.71 -2.31
N CYS A 36 35.30 -8.69 -3.18
CA CYS A 36 35.97 -8.77 -4.48
C CYS A 36 35.56 -7.66 -5.45
N VAL A 37 34.32 -7.12 -5.30
CA VAL A 37 33.86 -5.96 -6.07
C VAL A 37 34.58 -4.71 -5.62
N ASP A 38 34.68 -4.49 -4.30
CA ASP A 38 35.26 -3.28 -3.70
C ASP A 38 36.74 -3.11 -4.05
N VAL A 39 37.50 -4.22 -4.12
CA VAL A 39 38.93 -4.18 -4.44
C VAL A 39 39.26 -4.24 -5.93
N CYS A 40 38.25 -4.37 -6.79
CA CYS A 40 38.45 -4.46 -8.24
C CYS A 40 38.68 -3.09 -8.85
N ALA A 41 39.93 -2.68 -9.06
CA ALA A 41 40.28 -1.40 -9.67
C ALA A 41 39.69 -1.23 -11.09
N TYR A 42 39.43 -2.32 -11.79
CA TYR A 42 38.87 -2.31 -13.14
C TYR A 42 37.33 -2.37 -13.16
N LYS A 43 36.66 -2.44 -11.99
CA LYS A 43 35.21 -2.66 -11.88
C LYS A 43 34.70 -3.83 -12.74
N ALA A 44 35.54 -4.85 -12.94
CA ALA A 44 35.26 -6.02 -13.78
C ALA A 44 34.39 -7.08 -13.07
N ILE A 45 34.17 -6.93 -11.76
CA ILE A 45 33.30 -7.79 -10.96
C ILE A 45 32.10 -6.96 -10.55
N ASN A 46 30.90 -7.39 -10.95
CA ASN A 46 29.66 -6.72 -10.62
C ASN A 46 28.83 -7.60 -9.69
N HIS A 47 28.30 -6.99 -8.65
CA HIS A 47 27.28 -7.59 -7.82
C HIS A 47 25.91 -7.13 -8.32
N GLN A 48 25.32 -7.90 -9.23
CA GLN A 48 23.98 -7.59 -9.74
C GLN A 48 22.93 -8.23 -8.83
N LYS A 49 22.21 -7.40 -8.10
CA LYS A 49 20.92 -7.80 -7.50
C LYS A 49 19.85 -7.72 -8.58
N ARG A 50 18.93 -8.69 -8.61
CA ARG A 50 17.71 -8.58 -9.43
C ARG A 50 16.94 -7.34 -9.02
N PRO A 51 16.30 -6.60 -9.96
CA PRO A 51 15.51 -5.43 -9.61
C PRO A 51 14.45 -5.73 -8.54
N CYS A 52 13.77 -6.87 -8.64
CA CYS A 52 12.78 -7.30 -7.65
C CYS A 52 13.39 -7.55 -6.25
N ALA A 53 14.58 -8.14 -6.17
CA ALA A 53 15.28 -8.37 -4.91
C ALA A 53 15.86 -7.07 -4.33
N ALA A 54 16.36 -6.17 -5.19
CA ALA A 54 16.86 -4.87 -4.78
C ALA A 54 15.75 -3.97 -4.21
N ALA A 55 14.55 -4.06 -4.78
CA ALA A 55 13.37 -3.31 -4.33
C ALA A 55 12.67 -3.94 -3.10
N CYS A 56 13.06 -5.16 -2.71
CA CYS A 56 12.42 -5.86 -1.60
C CYS A 56 12.95 -5.38 -0.25
N GLY A 57 12.22 -4.50 0.42
CA GLY A 57 12.57 -4.00 1.76
C GLY A 57 12.50 -5.05 2.88
N MET A 58 12.06 -6.28 2.56
CA MET A 58 11.97 -7.41 3.50
C MET A 58 13.06 -8.48 3.26
N ASP A 59 13.91 -8.31 2.26
CA ASP A 59 14.88 -9.33 1.82
C ASP A 59 14.22 -10.71 1.60
N ALA A 60 13.00 -10.72 1.07
CA ALA A 60 12.20 -11.91 0.86
C ALA A 60 12.42 -12.57 -0.50
N ILE A 61 13.28 -12.01 -1.38
CA ILE A 61 13.46 -12.51 -2.74
C ILE A 61 14.89 -12.97 -2.94
N HIS A 62 15.05 -14.24 -3.25
CA HIS A 62 16.33 -14.90 -3.51
C HIS A 62 16.36 -15.52 -4.90
N SER A 63 17.49 -16.11 -5.28
CA SER A 63 17.58 -16.98 -6.47
C SER A 63 17.51 -18.43 -6.04
N ASP A 64 16.68 -19.23 -6.70
CA ASP A 64 16.69 -20.67 -6.57
C ASP A 64 17.94 -21.28 -7.24
N GLN A 65 18.09 -22.60 -7.17
CA GLN A 65 19.19 -23.35 -7.78
C GLN A 65 19.27 -23.22 -9.32
N ASN A 66 18.14 -22.85 -9.96
CA ASN A 66 18.07 -22.63 -11.41
C ASN A 66 18.26 -21.14 -11.77
N GLY A 67 18.59 -20.31 -10.79
CA GLY A 67 18.72 -18.87 -10.98
C GLY A 67 17.39 -18.15 -11.17
N ARG A 68 16.21 -18.70 -10.81
CA ARG A 68 14.92 -18.04 -10.86
C ARG A 68 14.68 -17.26 -9.58
N ALA A 69 13.79 -16.27 -9.63
CA ALA A 69 13.34 -15.57 -8.42
C ALA A 69 12.47 -16.50 -7.57
N ASP A 70 12.85 -16.67 -6.32
CA ASP A 70 12.12 -17.40 -5.30
C ASP A 70 11.71 -16.44 -4.19
N ILE A 71 10.45 -16.50 -3.75
CA ILE A 71 9.87 -15.60 -2.77
C ILE A 71 9.64 -16.34 -1.46
N ASP A 72 10.35 -15.93 -0.42
CA ASP A 72 10.13 -16.37 0.94
C ASP A 72 8.83 -15.72 1.47
N TYR A 73 7.73 -16.48 1.46
CA TYR A 73 6.43 -16.01 1.89
C TYR A 73 6.34 -15.76 3.41
N ASP A 74 7.21 -16.35 4.20
CA ASP A 74 7.26 -16.08 5.63
C ASP A 74 7.80 -14.67 5.92
N LYS A 75 8.67 -14.16 5.07
CA LYS A 75 9.17 -12.78 5.14
C LYS A 75 8.30 -11.81 4.35
N CYS A 76 7.70 -12.25 3.26
CA CYS A 76 6.93 -11.39 2.37
C CYS A 76 5.77 -10.72 3.09
N VAL A 77 5.54 -9.43 2.79
CA VAL A 77 4.41 -8.62 3.28
C VAL A 77 3.49 -8.17 2.15
N SER A 78 3.64 -8.76 0.98
CA SER A 78 2.81 -8.51 -0.22
C SER A 78 2.75 -7.04 -0.66
N CYS A 79 3.79 -6.25 -0.40
CA CYS A 79 3.80 -4.81 -0.73
C CYS A 79 3.75 -4.51 -2.23
N GLY A 80 4.05 -5.48 -3.10
CA GLY A 80 3.99 -5.33 -4.56
C GLY A 80 5.20 -4.63 -5.19
N GLN A 81 6.23 -4.22 -4.43
CA GLN A 81 7.40 -3.53 -5.01
C GLN A 81 8.17 -4.40 -6.02
N CYS A 82 8.12 -5.70 -5.87
CA CYS A 82 8.68 -6.63 -6.84
C CYS A 82 7.93 -6.64 -8.18
N LEU A 83 6.62 -6.38 -8.18
CA LEU A 83 5.79 -6.22 -9.39
C LEU A 83 6.23 -4.96 -10.15
N VAL A 84 6.27 -3.82 -9.46
CA VAL A 84 6.64 -2.51 -10.02
C VAL A 84 8.03 -2.52 -10.65
N ASN A 85 8.98 -3.20 -9.99
CA ASN A 85 10.39 -3.17 -10.39
C ASN A 85 10.79 -4.35 -11.31
N CYS A 86 9.85 -5.19 -11.75
CA CYS A 86 10.15 -6.27 -12.69
C CYS A 86 10.00 -5.79 -14.15
N PRO A 87 11.09 -5.57 -14.89
CA PRO A 87 10.99 -5.07 -16.27
C PRO A 87 10.43 -6.13 -17.24
N PHE A 88 10.27 -7.37 -16.78
CA PHE A 88 9.82 -8.50 -17.60
C PHE A 88 8.38 -8.93 -17.30
N GLY A 89 7.69 -8.32 -16.33
CA GLY A 89 6.38 -8.78 -15.88
C GLY A 89 6.38 -10.23 -15.35
N ALA A 90 7.54 -10.73 -14.88
CA ALA A 90 7.70 -12.12 -14.47
C ALA A 90 7.10 -12.44 -13.09
N ILE A 91 6.67 -11.42 -12.36
CA ILE A 91 5.98 -11.55 -11.08
C ILE A 91 4.59 -10.96 -11.27
N ALA A 92 3.57 -11.73 -10.97
CA ALA A 92 2.17 -11.32 -11.02
C ALA A 92 1.51 -11.56 -9.68
N ASP A 93 0.47 -10.81 -9.39
CA ASP A 93 -0.41 -11.08 -8.27
C ASP A 93 -1.61 -11.94 -8.70
N LYS A 94 -2.36 -12.43 -7.72
CA LYS A 94 -3.56 -13.23 -8.00
C LYS A 94 -4.74 -12.31 -8.31
N SER A 95 -5.21 -12.34 -9.56
CA SER A 95 -6.40 -11.59 -9.98
C SER A 95 -7.70 -12.21 -9.47
N GLN A 96 -8.68 -11.35 -9.16
CA GLN A 96 -10.05 -11.73 -8.82
C GLN A 96 -11.08 -11.23 -9.85
N ILE A 97 -10.64 -10.84 -11.05
CA ILE A 97 -11.50 -10.37 -12.16
C ILE A 97 -12.58 -11.39 -12.47
N PHE A 98 -12.20 -12.67 -12.64
CA PHE A 98 -13.15 -13.72 -13.01
C PHE A 98 -14.25 -13.88 -11.97
N GLN A 99 -13.90 -13.95 -10.69
CA GLN A 99 -14.86 -14.13 -9.61
C GLN A 99 -15.84 -12.96 -9.53
N MET A 100 -15.34 -11.72 -9.66
CA MET A 100 -16.15 -10.51 -9.64
C MET A 100 -17.11 -10.46 -10.84
N ILE A 101 -16.63 -10.76 -12.06
CA ILE A 101 -17.49 -10.82 -13.26
C ILE A 101 -18.58 -11.90 -13.09
N ARG A 102 -18.24 -13.07 -12.56
CA ARG A 102 -19.21 -14.14 -12.31
C ARG A 102 -20.28 -13.72 -11.31
N ALA A 103 -19.92 -12.99 -10.26
CA ALA A 103 -20.89 -12.47 -9.30
C ALA A 103 -21.87 -11.48 -9.97
N ILE A 104 -21.38 -10.54 -10.77
CA ILE A 104 -22.23 -9.60 -11.53
C ILE A 104 -23.15 -10.35 -12.49
N GLN A 105 -22.62 -11.33 -13.25
CA GLN A 105 -23.43 -12.13 -14.18
C GLN A 105 -24.49 -12.99 -13.49
N ALA A 106 -24.23 -13.42 -12.26
CA ALA A 106 -25.20 -14.15 -11.44
C ALA A 106 -26.30 -13.25 -10.85
N GLY A 107 -26.26 -11.93 -11.12
CA GLY A 107 -27.24 -10.97 -10.61
C GLY A 107 -26.97 -10.53 -9.17
N GLU A 108 -25.80 -10.82 -8.61
CA GLU A 108 -25.42 -10.31 -7.30
C GLU A 108 -25.20 -8.78 -7.34
N ARG A 109 -25.63 -8.09 -6.30
CA ARG A 109 -25.43 -6.62 -6.18
C ARG A 109 -23.99 -6.35 -5.75
N VAL A 110 -23.10 -6.09 -6.72
CA VAL A 110 -21.70 -5.78 -6.44
C VAL A 110 -21.52 -4.26 -6.37
N TYR A 111 -21.03 -3.76 -5.25
CA TYR A 111 -20.66 -2.37 -5.03
C TYR A 111 -19.16 -2.19 -5.21
N ALA A 112 -18.75 -1.12 -5.90
CA ALA A 112 -17.35 -0.77 -6.03
C ALA A 112 -16.92 0.18 -4.90
N ALA A 113 -15.96 -0.23 -4.07
CA ALA A 113 -15.29 0.62 -3.10
C ALA A 113 -13.97 1.11 -3.70
N VAL A 114 -13.90 2.39 -4.11
CA VAL A 114 -12.77 2.91 -4.89
C VAL A 114 -11.82 3.72 -4.03
N ALA A 115 -10.55 3.34 -4.03
CA ALA A 115 -9.50 4.03 -3.27
C ALA A 115 -9.26 5.46 -3.80
N PRO A 116 -8.98 6.46 -2.94
CA PRO A 116 -8.86 7.86 -3.37
C PRO A 116 -7.74 8.11 -4.38
N ALA A 117 -6.76 7.22 -4.48
CA ALA A 117 -5.72 7.27 -5.52
C ALA A 117 -6.23 7.04 -6.95
N PHE A 118 -7.53 6.81 -7.17
CA PHE A 118 -8.12 6.57 -8.50
C PHE A 118 -8.04 7.79 -9.43
N VAL A 119 -7.97 8.97 -8.86
CA VAL A 119 -8.02 10.23 -9.62
C VAL A 119 -6.82 10.32 -10.57
N GLY A 120 -7.13 10.54 -11.85
CA GLY A 120 -6.12 10.62 -12.92
C GLY A 120 -5.62 9.27 -13.44
N GLN A 121 -5.96 8.12 -12.82
CA GLN A 121 -5.46 6.81 -13.25
C GLN A 121 -6.01 6.40 -14.62
N PHE A 122 -7.27 6.64 -14.89
CA PHE A 122 -7.94 6.23 -16.14
C PHE A 122 -7.89 7.31 -17.25
N GLY A 123 -7.13 8.38 -17.03
CA GLY A 123 -6.94 9.46 -17.98
C GLY A 123 -7.24 10.85 -17.39
N PRO A 124 -6.68 11.92 -17.98
CA PRO A 124 -6.77 13.27 -17.41
C PRO A 124 -8.17 13.90 -17.48
N LYS A 125 -9.06 13.35 -18.30
CA LYS A 125 -10.44 13.82 -18.48
C LYS A 125 -11.47 12.95 -17.76
N VAL A 126 -11.01 11.93 -17.03
CA VAL A 126 -11.90 11.04 -16.30
C VAL A 126 -12.20 11.65 -14.93
N THR A 127 -13.43 12.12 -14.78
CA THR A 127 -13.96 12.63 -13.52
C THR A 127 -14.55 11.50 -12.67
N PRO A 128 -14.79 11.70 -11.38
CA PRO A 128 -15.49 10.73 -10.54
C PRO A 128 -16.85 10.31 -11.11
N GLY A 129 -17.62 11.24 -11.67
CA GLY A 129 -18.91 10.94 -12.30
C GLY A 129 -18.82 10.08 -13.55
N LYS A 130 -17.80 10.29 -14.39
CA LYS A 130 -17.52 9.43 -15.55
C LYS A 130 -17.11 8.03 -15.12
N LEU A 131 -16.26 7.90 -14.10
CA LEU A 131 -15.89 6.61 -13.56
C LEU A 131 -17.12 5.86 -13.04
N ARG A 132 -18.01 6.56 -12.32
CA ARG A 132 -19.27 5.99 -11.84
C ARG A 132 -20.13 5.47 -13.01
N ALA A 133 -20.29 6.25 -14.06
CA ALA A 133 -21.01 5.84 -15.25
C ALA A 133 -20.41 4.60 -15.90
N ALA A 134 -19.07 4.52 -16.01
CA ALA A 134 -18.36 3.37 -16.55
C ALA A 134 -18.58 2.10 -15.69
N MET A 135 -18.49 2.22 -14.38
CA MET A 135 -18.72 1.10 -13.47
C MET A 135 -20.15 0.57 -13.55
N LYS A 136 -21.15 1.47 -13.64
CA LYS A 136 -22.55 1.07 -13.84
C LYS A 136 -22.77 0.34 -15.17
N GLN A 137 -22.09 0.75 -16.25
CA GLN A 137 -22.12 0.01 -17.50
C GLN A 137 -21.50 -1.39 -17.42
N LEU A 138 -20.56 -1.62 -16.51
CA LEU A 138 -20.02 -2.95 -16.23
C LEU A 138 -20.97 -3.82 -15.38
N GLY A 139 -22.03 -3.23 -14.80
CA GLY A 139 -23.01 -3.93 -13.98
C GLY A 139 -22.79 -3.80 -12.47
N PHE A 140 -21.91 -2.92 -12.01
CA PHE A 140 -21.85 -2.58 -10.60
C PHE A 140 -23.14 -1.89 -10.16
N ALA A 141 -23.63 -2.24 -8.98
CA ALA A 141 -24.82 -1.65 -8.38
C ALA A 141 -24.60 -0.15 -8.08
N ASP A 142 -23.47 0.17 -7.48
CA ASP A 142 -23.02 1.55 -7.28
C ASP A 142 -21.51 1.60 -6.97
N ILE A 143 -21.00 2.83 -6.77
CA ILE A 143 -19.60 3.11 -6.47
C ILE A 143 -19.52 4.06 -5.28
N ILE A 144 -18.63 3.78 -4.33
CA ILE A 144 -18.42 4.54 -3.10
C ILE A 144 -16.92 4.80 -2.93
N GLU A 145 -16.56 6.03 -2.56
CA GLU A 145 -15.15 6.34 -2.31
C GLU A 145 -14.68 5.81 -0.94
N VAL A 146 -13.53 5.14 -0.93
CA VAL A 146 -12.92 4.59 0.29
C VAL A 146 -12.39 5.71 1.21
N ALA A 147 -12.33 6.92 0.72
CA ALA A 147 -12.02 8.10 1.53
C ALA A 147 -13.03 8.30 2.68
N ILE A 148 -14.29 7.84 2.55
CA ILE A 148 -15.26 7.81 3.65
C ILE A 148 -14.75 6.90 4.78
N GLY A 149 -14.29 5.70 4.45
CA GLY A 149 -13.67 4.82 5.43
C GLY A 149 -12.36 5.38 6.01
N ALA A 150 -11.68 6.27 5.29
CA ALA A 150 -10.50 6.97 5.79
C ALA A 150 -10.89 8.02 6.85
N ASP A 151 -12.01 8.72 6.67
CA ASP A 151 -12.58 9.63 7.69
C ASP A 151 -12.92 8.87 8.97
N LEU A 152 -13.57 7.72 8.85
CA LEU A 152 -13.89 6.83 9.98
C LEU A 152 -12.62 6.34 10.69
N CYS A 153 -11.60 5.92 9.92
CA CYS A 153 -10.30 5.47 10.45
C CYS A 153 -9.59 6.59 11.20
N ALA A 154 -9.55 7.81 10.63
CA ALA A 154 -8.93 8.96 11.28
C ALA A 154 -9.63 9.32 12.60
N ALA A 155 -10.96 9.27 12.63
CA ALA A 155 -11.73 9.52 13.84
C ALA A 155 -11.42 8.50 14.94
N GLN A 156 -11.33 7.20 14.60
CA GLN A 156 -10.99 6.13 15.54
C GLN A 156 -9.55 6.27 16.03
N GLU A 157 -8.58 6.40 15.12
CA GLU A 157 -7.16 6.53 15.50
C GLU A 157 -6.90 7.77 16.35
N ALA A 158 -7.65 8.86 16.12
CA ALA A 158 -7.55 10.06 16.93
C ALA A 158 -7.98 9.82 18.40
N GLU A 159 -9.09 9.14 18.60
CA GLU A 159 -9.57 8.81 19.93
C GLU A 159 -8.65 7.83 20.64
N ASP A 160 -8.20 6.79 19.95
CA ASP A 160 -7.28 5.80 20.50
C ASP A 160 -5.94 6.46 20.90
N PHE A 161 -5.40 7.34 20.03
CA PHE A 161 -4.18 8.09 20.35
C PHE A 161 -4.31 8.91 21.63
N VAL A 162 -5.38 9.67 21.76
CA VAL A 162 -5.59 10.51 22.94
C VAL A 162 -5.77 9.69 24.23
N LYS A 163 -6.43 8.53 24.14
CA LYS A 163 -6.67 7.63 25.29
C LYS A 163 -5.45 6.83 25.73
N GLU A 164 -4.52 6.57 24.80
CA GLU A 164 -3.47 5.57 25.04
C GLU A 164 -2.06 6.16 25.10
N VAL A 165 -1.79 7.27 24.40
CA VAL A 165 -0.44 7.85 24.30
C VAL A 165 -0.35 9.13 25.12
N PRO A 166 0.67 9.28 26.01
CA PRO A 166 1.77 8.34 26.27
C PRO A 166 1.53 7.38 27.45
N GLU A 167 0.37 7.44 28.11
CA GLU A 167 0.14 6.80 29.41
C GLU A 167 0.19 5.27 29.37
N LYS A 168 -0.36 4.67 28.30
CA LYS A 168 -0.40 3.21 28.11
C LYS A 168 0.60 2.74 27.06
N LEU A 169 0.78 3.53 26.01
CA LEU A 169 1.66 3.23 24.89
C LEU A 169 2.72 4.31 24.76
N PRO A 170 3.99 3.96 24.52
CA PRO A 170 5.04 4.95 24.31
C PRO A 170 4.80 5.79 23.06
N PHE A 171 4.19 5.22 22.03
CA PHE A 171 3.78 5.87 20.77
C PHE A 171 2.63 5.07 20.15
N MET A 172 1.95 5.64 19.18
CA MET A 172 1.03 4.90 18.32
C MET A 172 1.46 5.00 16.86
N ALA A 173 1.41 3.88 16.14
CA ALA A 173 1.69 3.83 14.72
C ALA A 173 0.41 3.47 13.95
N THR A 174 0.12 4.21 12.86
CA THR A 174 -1.07 3.98 12.03
C THR A 174 -1.08 2.60 11.39
N SER A 175 -2.25 2.03 11.10
CA SER A 175 -2.39 0.67 10.57
C SER A 175 -2.95 0.58 9.15
N CYS A 176 -3.34 1.70 8.54
CA CYS A 176 -4.06 1.73 7.25
C CYS A 176 -3.28 1.08 6.08
N CYS A 177 -1.95 1.06 6.12
CA CYS A 177 -1.11 0.35 5.15
C CYS A 177 -0.81 -1.08 5.62
N PRO A 178 -1.41 -2.15 5.04
CA PRO A 178 -1.25 -3.51 5.56
C PRO A 178 0.17 -4.05 5.40
N ALA A 179 0.91 -3.64 4.37
CA ALA A 179 2.30 -4.08 4.21
C ALA A 179 3.22 -3.49 5.29
N TRP A 180 3.01 -2.23 5.67
CA TRP A 180 3.69 -1.56 6.77
C TRP A 180 3.36 -2.22 8.12
N SER A 181 2.08 -2.33 8.46
CA SER A 181 1.66 -2.87 9.75
C SER A 181 2.10 -4.32 9.95
N VAL A 182 2.09 -5.13 8.89
CA VAL A 182 2.59 -6.51 8.92
C VAL A 182 4.11 -6.55 9.08
N MET A 183 4.84 -5.70 8.38
CA MET A 183 6.30 -5.58 8.56
C MET A 183 6.64 -5.20 10.00
N ALA A 184 5.96 -4.19 10.55
CA ALA A 184 6.19 -3.74 11.91
C ALA A 184 5.92 -4.87 12.92
N LYS A 185 4.79 -5.56 12.83
CA LYS A 185 4.43 -6.69 13.72
C LYS A 185 5.36 -7.90 13.57
N LYS A 186 5.87 -8.18 12.34
CA LYS A 186 6.81 -9.28 12.11
C LYS A 186 8.22 -9.00 12.63
N LEU A 187 8.73 -7.79 12.40
CA LEU A 187 10.12 -7.45 12.74
C LEU A 187 10.29 -6.89 14.16
N PHE A 188 9.21 -6.37 14.74
CA PHE A 188 9.19 -5.74 16.07
C PHE A 188 8.00 -6.24 16.89
N PRO A 189 7.92 -7.56 17.18
CA PRO A 189 6.78 -8.16 17.86
C PRO A 189 6.53 -7.56 19.26
N GLU A 190 7.57 -7.09 19.93
CA GLU A 190 7.48 -6.41 21.23
C GLU A 190 6.78 -5.05 21.18
N GLN A 191 6.67 -4.46 19.98
CA GLN A 191 5.99 -3.19 19.75
C GLN A 191 4.65 -3.37 19.00
N ALA A 192 4.21 -4.61 18.84
CA ALA A 192 2.99 -4.92 18.09
C ALA A 192 1.75 -4.19 18.64
N ASN A 193 1.69 -3.99 19.95
CA ASN A 193 0.59 -3.29 20.62
C ASN A 193 0.58 -1.78 20.35
N SER A 194 1.70 -1.18 19.93
CA SER A 194 1.77 0.23 19.54
C SER A 194 1.32 0.45 18.08
N ILE A 195 1.01 -0.62 17.33
CA ILE A 195 0.40 -0.50 16.01
C ILE A 195 -1.11 -0.44 16.20
N SER A 196 -1.72 0.65 15.73
CA SER A 196 -3.17 0.88 15.81
C SER A 196 -3.97 -0.37 15.43
N MET A 197 -5.01 -0.65 16.18
CA MET A 197 -5.96 -1.72 15.91
C MET A 197 -7.20 -1.22 15.15
N ALA A 198 -7.26 0.07 14.81
CA ALA A 198 -8.32 0.63 13.99
C ALA A 198 -8.46 -0.14 12.67
N LEU A 199 -9.69 -0.34 12.26
CA LEU A 199 -9.98 -0.97 10.97
C LEU A 199 -9.50 -0.07 9.83
N THR A 200 -8.98 -0.69 8.78
CA THR A 200 -8.49 0.10 7.64
C THR A 200 -9.64 0.74 6.86
N PRO A 201 -9.38 1.83 6.12
CA PRO A 201 -10.38 2.49 5.27
C PRO A 201 -11.13 1.52 4.35
N MET A 202 -10.44 0.54 3.76
CA MET A 202 -11.05 -0.49 2.93
C MET A 202 -12.10 -1.30 3.71
N THR A 203 -11.75 -1.75 4.89
CA THR A 203 -12.62 -2.56 5.74
C THR A 203 -13.82 -1.76 6.24
N LEU A 204 -13.59 -0.54 6.72
CA LEU A 204 -14.67 0.34 7.20
C LEU A 204 -15.67 0.67 6.09
N THR A 205 -15.18 1.01 4.88
CA THR A 205 -16.06 1.26 3.74
C THR A 205 -16.86 0.01 3.36
N ALA A 206 -16.25 -1.16 3.38
CA ALA A 206 -16.97 -2.41 3.05
C ALA A 206 -18.04 -2.72 4.08
N ARG A 207 -17.76 -2.57 5.37
CA ARG A 207 -18.75 -2.73 6.45
C ARG A 207 -19.87 -1.70 6.35
N LEU A 208 -19.56 -0.44 6.04
CA LEU A 208 -20.56 0.62 5.82
C LEU A 208 -21.50 0.24 4.66
N ILE A 209 -20.95 -0.20 3.52
CA ILE A 209 -21.74 -0.66 2.39
C ILE A 209 -22.68 -1.80 2.80
N LYS A 210 -22.16 -2.83 3.45
CA LYS A 210 -22.97 -4.01 3.85
C LYS A 210 -23.97 -3.67 4.96
N HIS A 211 -23.68 -2.70 5.82
CA HIS A 211 -24.62 -2.22 6.82
C HIS A 211 -25.85 -1.57 6.15
N HIS A 212 -25.63 -0.70 5.17
CA HIS A 212 -26.71 -0.05 4.44
C HIS A 212 -27.34 -0.93 3.36
N GLN A 213 -26.61 -1.91 2.84
CA GLN A 213 -27.03 -2.79 1.75
C GLN A 213 -26.81 -4.27 2.12
N PRO A 214 -27.64 -4.83 3.01
CA PRO A 214 -27.50 -6.22 3.42
C PRO A 214 -27.53 -7.16 2.21
N GLY A 215 -26.61 -8.14 2.19
CA GLY A 215 -26.43 -9.08 1.10
C GLY A 215 -25.68 -8.56 -0.12
N ALA A 216 -25.21 -7.32 -0.10
CA ALA A 216 -24.33 -6.80 -1.15
C ALA A 216 -22.94 -7.47 -1.13
N LYS A 217 -22.33 -7.57 -2.31
CA LYS A 217 -20.91 -7.88 -2.48
C LYS A 217 -20.11 -6.59 -2.61
N VAL A 218 -18.89 -6.59 -2.09
CA VAL A 218 -18.01 -5.43 -2.17
C VAL A 218 -16.75 -5.77 -2.94
N ALA A 219 -16.49 -5.02 -4.00
CA ALA A 219 -15.24 -5.06 -4.75
C ALA A 219 -14.41 -3.82 -4.43
N PHE A 220 -13.31 -3.99 -3.71
CA PHE A 220 -12.34 -2.91 -3.53
C PHE A 220 -11.54 -2.72 -4.81
N ILE A 221 -11.45 -1.48 -5.27
CA ILE A 221 -10.69 -1.10 -6.47
C ILE A 221 -9.64 -0.06 -6.07
N GLY A 222 -8.37 -0.44 -6.17
CA GLY A 222 -7.32 0.43 -5.67
C GLY A 222 -5.93 0.10 -6.18
N PRO A 223 -4.91 0.82 -5.71
CA PRO A 223 -3.55 0.68 -6.21
C PRO A 223 -2.75 -0.47 -5.60
N CYS A 224 -3.33 -1.25 -4.66
CA CYS A 224 -2.55 -1.94 -3.64
C CYS A 224 -2.64 -3.47 -3.74
N ALA A 225 -1.51 -4.14 -3.99
CA ALA A 225 -1.42 -5.61 -3.94
C ALA A 225 -1.59 -6.17 -2.51
N ALA A 226 -1.12 -5.46 -1.47
CA ALA A 226 -1.25 -5.90 -0.08
C ALA A 226 -2.71 -5.95 0.40
N LYS A 227 -3.61 -5.17 -0.17
CA LYS A 227 -5.04 -5.21 0.11
C LYS A 227 -5.69 -6.54 -0.30
N LYS A 228 -5.16 -7.23 -1.32
CA LYS A 228 -5.60 -8.59 -1.68
C LYS A 228 -5.35 -9.58 -0.54
N LEU A 229 -4.19 -9.49 0.11
CA LEU A 229 -3.88 -10.33 1.28
C LEU A 229 -4.71 -9.94 2.50
N GLU A 230 -4.89 -8.64 2.75
CA GLU A 230 -5.69 -8.14 3.87
C GLU A 230 -7.15 -8.63 3.79
N ALA A 231 -7.77 -8.51 2.61
CA ALA A 231 -9.14 -8.97 2.38
C ALA A 231 -9.33 -10.47 2.67
N MET A 232 -8.30 -11.29 2.41
CA MET A 232 -8.35 -12.74 2.64
C MET A 232 -8.08 -13.16 4.09
N ARG A 233 -7.61 -12.26 4.96
CA ARG A 233 -7.31 -12.59 6.35
C ARG A 233 -8.57 -12.75 7.17
N ARG A 234 -8.81 -13.95 7.67
CA ARG A 234 -9.97 -14.26 8.54
C ARG A 234 -10.00 -13.41 9.82
N THR A 235 -8.83 -13.04 10.34
CA THR A 235 -8.71 -12.21 11.56
C THR A 235 -9.14 -10.76 11.35
N VAL A 236 -9.09 -10.25 10.12
CA VAL A 236 -9.49 -8.88 9.79
C VAL A 236 -11.01 -8.76 9.62
N ARG A 237 -11.68 -9.84 9.18
CA ARG A 237 -13.12 -9.83 8.84
C ARG A 237 -13.47 -8.61 7.97
N SER A 238 -12.76 -8.49 6.85
CA SER A 238 -12.76 -7.26 6.03
C SER A 238 -14.11 -6.95 5.40
N GLU A 239 -15.01 -7.91 5.27
CA GLU A 239 -16.27 -7.80 4.52
C GLU A 239 -16.08 -7.48 3.02
N VAL A 240 -14.85 -7.51 2.53
CA VAL A 240 -14.50 -7.32 1.11
C VAL A 240 -14.53 -8.66 0.40
N ASP A 241 -15.33 -8.76 -0.68
CA ASP A 241 -15.48 -9.99 -1.44
C ASP A 241 -14.43 -10.10 -2.56
N PHE A 242 -14.06 -8.99 -3.20
CA PHE A 242 -13.10 -8.93 -4.30
C PHE A 242 -12.15 -7.75 -4.16
N VAL A 243 -10.90 -7.92 -4.59
CA VAL A 243 -9.92 -6.82 -4.65
C VAL A 243 -9.30 -6.79 -6.05
N LEU A 244 -9.46 -5.66 -6.73
CA LEU A 244 -8.89 -5.40 -8.05
C LEU A 244 -7.97 -4.18 -8.02
N THR A 245 -6.99 -4.17 -8.90
CA THR A 245 -6.13 -3.01 -9.12
C THR A 245 -6.74 -2.06 -10.15
N PHE A 246 -6.24 -0.83 -10.23
CA PHE A 246 -6.63 0.11 -11.30
C PHE A 246 -6.25 -0.42 -12.67
N GLU A 247 -5.10 -1.08 -12.78
CA GLU A 247 -4.65 -1.73 -14.01
C GLU A 247 -5.61 -2.85 -14.45
N GLU A 248 -6.05 -3.71 -13.52
CA GLU A 248 -7.05 -4.74 -13.76
C GLU A 248 -8.38 -4.13 -14.25
N MET A 249 -8.82 -3.03 -13.62
CA MET A 249 -10.04 -2.33 -14.06
C MET A 249 -9.91 -1.68 -15.44
N ALA A 250 -8.76 -1.09 -15.75
CA ALA A 250 -8.51 -0.55 -17.08
C ALA A 250 -8.57 -1.64 -18.17
N GLY A 251 -8.00 -2.83 -17.87
CA GLY A 251 -8.12 -3.99 -18.75
C GLY A 251 -9.56 -4.43 -18.97
N ILE A 252 -10.43 -4.36 -17.94
CA ILE A 252 -11.86 -4.68 -18.08
C ILE A 252 -12.56 -3.64 -18.95
N PHE A 253 -12.29 -2.33 -18.75
CA PHE A 253 -12.86 -1.27 -19.59
C PHE A 253 -12.48 -1.46 -21.06
N GLU A 254 -11.20 -1.74 -21.33
CA GLU A 254 -10.72 -2.00 -22.69
C GLU A 254 -11.39 -3.23 -23.32
N ALA A 255 -11.44 -4.35 -22.59
CA ALA A 255 -12.09 -5.58 -23.05
C ALA A 255 -13.60 -5.42 -23.32
N ARG A 256 -14.24 -4.44 -22.69
CA ARG A 256 -15.65 -4.12 -22.85
C ARG A 256 -15.89 -2.95 -23.81
N HIS A 257 -14.83 -2.43 -24.44
CA HIS A 257 -14.87 -1.24 -25.31
C HIS A 257 -15.52 -0.01 -24.66
N ILE A 258 -15.27 0.20 -23.36
CA ILE A 258 -15.75 1.35 -22.59
C ILE A 258 -14.65 2.41 -22.57
N ASP A 259 -14.78 3.43 -23.38
CA ASP A 259 -13.92 4.62 -23.28
C ASP A 259 -14.49 5.58 -22.23
N VAL A 260 -13.92 5.52 -21.04
CA VAL A 260 -14.36 6.31 -19.88
C VAL A 260 -14.30 7.82 -20.16
N ASN A 261 -13.38 8.28 -21.04
CA ASN A 261 -13.24 9.71 -21.37
C ASN A 261 -14.47 10.27 -22.10
N THR A 262 -15.17 9.44 -22.86
CA THR A 262 -16.30 9.86 -23.71
C THR A 262 -17.65 9.76 -23.03
N LEU A 263 -17.72 9.13 -21.84
CA LEU A 263 -18.97 8.96 -21.13
C LEU A 263 -19.51 10.29 -20.62
N LYS A 264 -20.84 10.36 -20.54
CA LYS A 264 -21.52 11.44 -19.80
C LYS A 264 -21.30 11.25 -18.31
N GLU A 265 -21.18 12.35 -17.59
CA GLU A 265 -21.05 12.31 -16.14
C GLU A 265 -22.34 11.81 -15.46
N ASP A 266 -22.17 10.92 -14.49
CA ASP A 266 -23.22 10.66 -13.52
C ASP A 266 -23.23 11.84 -12.50
N PRO A 267 -24.35 12.56 -12.34
CA PRO A 267 -24.38 13.77 -11.53
C PRO A 267 -24.15 13.51 -10.03
N HIS A 268 -24.32 12.26 -9.58
CA HIS A 268 -24.16 11.95 -8.16
C HIS A 268 -22.69 11.82 -7.72
N GLY A 269 -21.75 11.66 -8.69
CA GLY A 269 -20.33 11.52 -8.37
C GLY A 269 -20.01 10.28 -7.52
N VAL A 270 -18.96 10.37 -6.69
CA VAL A 270 -18.48 9.28 -5.79
C VAL A 270 -18.23 9.86 -4.38
N ASN A 271 -18.89 10.85 -4.01
CA ASN A 271 -18.45 11.92 -3.10
C ASN A 271 -19.25 11.92 -1.83
N ASP A 272 -18.55 12.04 -0.74
CA ASP A 272 -19.08 12.53 0.55
C ASP A 272 -17.95 12.54 1.59
N ALA A 273 -16.74 12.11 1.18
CA ALA A 273 -15.58 12.11 2.04
C ALA A 273 -14.97 13.51 2.19
N SER A 274 -14.29 13.72 3.31
CA SER A 274 -13.54 14.93 3.58
C SER A 274 -12.27 15.05 2.72
N ALA A 275 -11.69 16.25 2.71
CA ALA A 275 -10.37 16.48 2.12
C ALA A 275 -9.29 15.61 2.79
N ASP A 276 -9.37 15.46 4.11
CA ASP A 276 -8.46 14.61 4.88
C ASP A 276 -8.57 13.15 4.45
N GLY A 277 -9.79 12.59 4.35
CA GLY A 277 -10.00 11.22 3.90
C GLY A 277 -9.45 10.96 2.49
N ARG A 278 -9.62 11.90 1.57
CA ARG A 278 -9.07 11.82 0.21
C ARG A 278 -7.53 11.86 0.20
N ASN A 279 -6.92 12.66 1.09
CA ASN A 279 -5.48 12.79 1.20
C ASN A 279 -4.78 11.57 1.83
N PHE A 280 -5.49 10.59 2.39
CA PHE A 280 -4.91 9.31 2.82
C PHE A 280 -4.10 8.61 1.72
N ALA A 281 -4.37 8.90 0.47
CA ALA A 281 -3.64 8.33 -0.66
C ALA A 281 -2.19 8.81 -0.80
N VAL A 282 -1.83 9.93 -0.17
CA VAL A 282 -0.51 10.54 -0.24
C VAL A 282 0.22 10.37 1.09
N SER A 283 1.54 10.16 1.04
CA SER A 283 2.36 10.04 2.25
C SER A 283 2.26 11.28 3.14
N GLY A 284 2.11 11.08 4.45
CA GLY A 284 1.84 12.13 5.43
C GLY A 284 0.35 12.45 5.62
N GLY A 285 -0.51 12.04 4.68
CA GLY A 285 -1.94 12.36 4.71
C GLY A 285 -2.71 11.68 5.82
N VAL A 286 -2.32 10.45 6.18
CA VAL A 286 -2.98 9.69 7.26
C VAL A 286 -2.73 10.37 8.61
N ALA A 287 -1.46 10.60 8.94
CA ALA A 287 -1.12 11.26 10.19
C ALA A 287 -1.71 12.67 10.28
N GLN A 288 -1.72 13.41 9.16
CA GLN A 288 -2.30 14.75 9.13
C GLN A 288 -3.81 14.72 9.40
N ALA A 289 -4.54 13.77 8.84
CA ALA A 289 -5.96 13.61 9.10
C ALA A 289 -6.25 13.32 10.59
N VAL A 290 -5.50 12.40 11.18
CA VAL A 290 -5.60 12.11 12.63
C VAL A 290 -5.31 13.37 13.46
N VAL A 291 -4.23 14.09 13.11
CA VAL A 291 -3.88 15.36 13.79
C VAL A 291 -5.00 16.40 13.67
N ASN A 292 -5.63 16.52 12.49
CA ASN A 292 -6.71 17.49 12.30
C ASN A 292 -7.92 17.15 13.16
N VAL A 293 -8.32 15.88 13.24
CA VAL A 293 -9.39 15.41 14.13
C VAL A 293 -9.06 15.71 15.61
N ILE A 294 -7.81 15.43 16.04
CA ILE A 294 -7.43 15.69 17.43
C ILE A 294 -7.44 17.20 17.73
N LYS A 295 -6.93 18.03 16.83
CA LYS A 295 -6.95 19.48 17.02
C LYS A 295 -8.35 20.06 17.13
N GLU A 296 -9.30 19.48 16.41
CA GLU A 296 -10.70 19.93 16.46
C GLU A 296 -11.38 19.50 17.77
N LYS A 297 -11.20 18.23 18.19
CA LYS A 297 -11.82 17.69 19.39
C LYS A 297 -11.06 18.04 20.69
N TYR A 298 -9.75 18.19 20.62
CA TYR A 298 -8.85 18.39 21.77
C TYR A 298 -7.81 19.50 21.46
N PRO A 299 -8.22 20.78 21.34
CA PRO A 299 -7.39 21.86 20.85
C PRO A 299 -6.12 22.11 21.65
N ASP A 300 -6.11 21.80 22.95
CA ASP A 300 -4.95 21.96 23.85
C ASP A 300 -3.95 20.81 23.77
N ARG A 301 -4.24 19.75 23.01
CA ARG A 301 -3.38 18.56 22.90
C ARG A 301 -2.28 18.79 21.87
N GLU A 302 -1.03 18.86 22.30
CA GLU A 302 0.13 18.86 21.40
C GLU A 302 0.35 17.46 20.82
N ILE A 303 0.56 17.37 19.51
CA ILE A 303 0.78 16.11 18.79
C ILE A 303 2.07 16.21 18.00
N LYS A 304 2.93 15.23 18.22
CA LYS A 304 4.17 15.06 17.46
C LYS A 304 4.00 13.93 16.46
N VAL A 305 4.44 14.14 15.24
CA VAL A 305 4.32 13.18 14.13
C VAL A 305 5.69 12.85 13.57
N ALA A 306 5.88 11.58 13.18
CA ALA A 306 7.01 11.17 12.36
C ALA A 306 6.52 10.21 11.27
N ASN A 307 6.98 10.43 10.04
CA ASN A 307 6.54 9.68 8.86
C ASN A 307 7.71 8.93 8.24
N ALA A 308 7.41 7.79 7.63
CA ALA A 308 8.35 7.06 6.78
C ALA A 308 7.64 6.44 5.58
N GLU A 309 8.33 6.45 4.44
CA GLU A 309 7.85 5.84 3.21
C GLU A 309 8.88 4.88 2.60
N GLY A 310 8.39 3.75 2.06
CA GLY A 310 9.23 2.62 1.70
C GLY A 310 9.59 1.76 2.93
N LEU A 311 9.53 0.43 2.79
CA LEU A 311 9.69 -0.49 3.92
C LEU A 311 11.06 -0.35 4.64
N SER A 312 12.11 0.01 3.91
CA SER A 312 13.45 0.21 4.50
C SER A 312 13.47 1.40 5.48
N GLU A 313 12.84 2.52 5.12
CA GLU A 313 12.75 3.71 5.99
C GLU A 313 11.74 3.46 7.13
N CYS A 314 10.64 2.77 6.83
CA CYS A 314 9.70 2.32 7.87
C CYS A 314 10.38 1.43 8.92
N ARG A 315 11.29 0.54 8.50
CA ARG A 315 12.08 -0.27 9.43
C ARG A 315 12.99 0.59 10.32
N LYS A 316 13.64 1.62 9.74
CA LYS A 316 14.47 2.57 10.52
C LYS A 316 13.62 3.35 11.51
N LEU A 317 12.43 3.81 11.11
CA LEU A 317 11.47 4.48 11.99
C LEU A 317 11.15 3.62 13.21
N MET A 318 10.82 2.33 13.01
CA MET A 318 10.55 1.42 14.12
C MET A 318 11.77 1.12 15.00
N MET A 319 12.96 1.01 14.42
CA MET A 319 14.19 0.86 15.20
C MET A 319 14.43 2.07 16.12
N MET A 320 14.19 3.28 15.62
CA MET A 320 14.32 4.51 16.44
C MET A 320 13.21 4.61 17.48
N ALA A 321 11.98 4.19 17.16
CA ALA A 321 10.88 4.11 18.11
C ALA A 321 11.19 3.12 19.24
N LYS A 322 11.74 1.95 18.90
CA LYS A 322 12.22 0.97 19.90
C LYS A 322 13.31 1.55 20.81
N ALA A 323 14.16 2.44 20.31
CA ALA A 323 15.17 3.12 21.09
C ALA A 323 14.61 4.31 21.93
N GLY A 324 13.29 4.52 21.95
CA GLY A 324 12.63 5.56 22.75
C GLY A 324 12.64 6.96 22.11
N LYS A 325 13.11 7.13 20.87
CA LYS A 325 13.19 8.44 20.21
C LYS A 325 11.81 9.08 19.97
N TYR A 326 10.79 8.25 19.79
CA TYR A 326 9.45 8.69 19.41
C TYR A 326 8.39 8.51 20.49
N ASN A 327 8.77 8.61 21.77
CA ASN A 327 7.80 8.58 22.86
C ASN A 327 6.86 9.81 22.77
N GLY A 328 5.55 9.55 22.83
CA GLY A 328 4.51 10.57 22.67
C GLY A 328 4.17 10.92 21.22
N TYR A 329 4.68 10.18 20.24
CA TYR A 329 4.48 10.46 18.81
C TYR A 329 3.38 9.61 18.19
N LEU A 330 2.74 10.16 17.18
CA LEU A 330 2.00 9.42 16.16
C LEU A 330 2.95 9.11 14.99
N LEU A 331 3.07 7.84 14.63
CA LEU A 331 3.96 7.38 13.54
C LEU A 331 3.14 6.96 12.33
N GLU A 332 3.48 7.48 11.17
CA GLU A 332 2.92 7.01 9.90
C GLU A 332 3.96 6.21 9.13
N GLY A 333 3.59 5.01 8.69
CA GLY A 333 4.40 4.20 7.79
C GLY A 333 3.66 3.85 6.51
N MET A 334 4.25 4.14 5.36
CA MET A 334 3.77 3.75 4.04
C MET A 334 4.77 2.85 3.35
N ALA A 335 4.34 1.64 2.94
CA ALA A 335 5.22 0.70 2.24
C ALA A 335 5.63 1.17 0.85
N CYS A 336 4.83 2.02 0.21
CA CYS A 336 5.11 2.59 -1.10
C CYS A 336 5.69 4.00 -0.96
N PRO A 337 6.80 4.33 -1.67
CA PRO A 337 7.34 5.69 -1.69
C PRO A 337 6.34 6.67 -2.33
N GLY A 338 5.93 7.70 -1.59
CA GLY A 338 4.89 8.66 -1.99
C GLY A 338 3.47 8.29 -1.52
N GLY A 339 3.28 7.14 -0.86
CA GLY A 339 1.99 6.66 -0.40
C GLY A 339 1.27 5.75 -1.40
N CYS A 340 -0.06 5.63 -1.28
CA CYS A 340 -0.87 4.75 -2.13
C CYS A 340 -0.83 5.14 -3.62
N VAL A 341 -0.52 6.38 -3.95
CA VAL A 341 -0.33 6.86 -5.34
C VAL A 341 0.83 6.19 -6.06
N ALA A 342 1.70 5.46 -5.34
CA ALA A 342 2.81 4.66 -5.86
C ALA A 342 2.58 3.15 -5.72
N GLY A 343 1.37 2.71 -5.47
CA GLY A 343 1.03 1.30 -5.33
C GLY A 343 1.24 0.50 -6.62
N ALA A 344 1.39 -0.82 -6.47
CA ALA A 344 1.74 -1.71 -7.59
C ALA A 344 0.69 -1.77 -8.71
N GLY A 345 -0.55 -1.38 -8.45
CA GLY A 345 -1.63 -1.35 -9.43
C GLY A 345 -1.95 0.04 -9.98
N THR A 346 -1.04 1.02 -9.83
CA THR A 346 -1.19 2.36 -10.42
C THR A 346 -0.70 2.39 -11.87
N MET A 347 -1.30 3.27 -12.69
CA MET A 347 -0.97 3.45 -14.11
C MET A 347 -0.30 4.81 -14.39
N GLN A 348 -0.25 5.70 -13.40
CA GLN A 348 0.31 7.04 -13.56
C GLN A 348 1.55 7.24 -12.69
N SER A 349 2.39 8.21 -13.08
CA SER A 349 3.54 8.58 -12.27
C SER A 349 3.10 9.15 -10.91
N ILE A 350 3.89 8.89 -9.87
CA ILE A 350 3.65 9.33 -8.49
C ILE A 350 3.34 10.85 -8.45
N LYS A 351 4.15 11.67 -9.14
CA LYS A 351 3.98 13.12 -9.16
C LYS A 351 2.63 13.55 -9.73
N LYS A 352 2.19 12.95 -10.85
CA LYS A 352 0.89 13.26 -11.46
C LYS A 352 -0.26 12.82 -10.56
N SER A 353 -0.18 11.62 -10.01
CA SER A 353 -1.20 11.07 -9.11
C SER A 353 -1.33 11.88 -7.82
N SER A 354 -0.21 12.30 -7.20
CA SER A 354 -0.25 13.13 -6.00
C SER A 354 -0.90 14.50 -6.26
N VAL A 355 -0.58 15.14 -7.39
CA VAL A 355 -1.20 16.42 -7.78
C VAL A 355 -2.71 16.22 -8.00
N ALA A 356 -3.11 15.15 -8.70
CA ALA A 356 -4.52 14.87 -8.96
C ALA A 356 -5.31 14.63 -7.67
N VAL A 357 -4.78 13.83 -6.73
CA VAL A 357 -5.40 13.58 -5.42
C VAL A 357 -5.54 14.88 -4.62
N ASN A 358 -4.48 15.69 -4.54
CA ASN A 358 -4.52 16.96 -3.81
C ASN A 358 -5.55 17.94 -4.41
N MET A 359 -5.68 17.97 -5.74
CA MET A 359 -6.72 18.78 -6.39
C MET A 359 -8.13 18.27 -6.10
N TYR A 360 -8.29 16.94 -6.08
CA TYR A 360 -9.58 16.33 -5.77
C TYR A 360 -9.96 16.52 -4.29
N ALA A 361 -9.00 16.42 -3.37
CA ALA A 361 -9.22 16.69 -1.95
C ALA A 361 -9.74 18.12 -1.72
N LYS A 362 -9.17 19.12 -2.41
CA LYS A 362 -9.63 20.51 -2.31
C LYS A 362 -11.08 20.76 -2.75
N GLN A 363 -11.68 19.82 -3.49
CA GLN A 363 -13.07 19.88 -3.94
C GLN A 363 -14.05 19.28 -2.91
N ALA A 364 -13.54 18.71 -1.81
CA ALA A 364 -14.40 18.17 -0.76
C ALA A 364 -15.18 19.28 -0.08
N GLU A 365 -16.44 19.01 0.23
CA GLU A 365 -17.32 19.91 1.00
C GLU A 365 -16.79 20.11 2.43
N HIS A 366 -16.35 19.00 3.04
CA HIS A 366 -15.76 18.99 4.36
C HIS A 366 -14.23 18.89 4.29
N GLN A 367 -13.52 19.69 5.10
CA GLN A 367 -12.06 19.63 5.14
C GLN A 367 -11.56 18.54 6.08
N VAL A 368 -12.19 18.39 7.24
CA VAL A 368 -11.80 17.44 8.30
C VAL A 368 -12.81 16.29 8.36
N ALA A 369 -12.33 15.11 8.73
CA ALA A 369 -13.11 13.87 8.81
C ALA A 369 -14.38 14.02 9.68
N THR A 370 -14.28 14.75 10.79
CA THR A 370 -15.40 14.99 11.73
C THR A 370 -16.57 15.77 11.12
N GLY A 371 -16.38 16.51 10.04
CA GLY A 371 -17.42 17.22 9.33
C GLY A 371 -18.36 16.30 8.54
N THR A 372 -17.97 15.05 8.27
CA THR A 372 -18.80 14.12 7.52
C THR A 372 -19.81 13.39 8.42
N HIS A 373 -21.02 13.19 7.93
CA HIS A 373 -22.08 12.51 8.69
C HIS A 373 -21.77 11.03 8.97
N HIS A 374 -20.91 10.41 8.17
CA HIS A 374 -20.54 9.00 8.32
C HIS A 374 -19.84 8.68 9.63
N VAL A 375 -19.11 9.64 10.21
CA VAL A 375 -18.38 9.44 11.48
C VAL A 375 -19.32 9.03 12.63
N ALA A 376 -20.59 9.48 12.61
CA ALA A 376 -21.59 9.08 13.59
C ALA A 376 -21.99 7.59 13.52
N GLU A 377 -21.61 6.89 12.44
CA GLU A 377 -21.92 5.46 12.26
C GLU A 377 -20.76 4.55 12.70
N LEU A 378 -19.62 5.10 13.09
CA LEU A 378 -18.40 4.35 13.39
C LEU A 378 -18.65 3.21 14.40
N ASP A 379 -19.31 3.48 15.49
CA ASP A 379 -19.57 2.49 16.56
C ASP A 379 -20.33 1.24 16.06
N LYS A 380 -21.17 1.40 15.03
CA LYS A 380 -21.91 0.28 14.42
C LYS A 380 -21.07 -0.60 13.51
N LEU A 381 -19.88 -0.14 13.12
CA LEU A 381 -19.03 -0.79 12.13
C LEU A 381 -17.83 -1.50 12.76
N VAL A 382 -17.47 -1.18 14.00
CA VAL A 382 -16.26 -1.70 14.66
C VAL A 382 -16.50 -2.93 15.55
N ASP A 383 -17.74 -3.29 15.80
CA ASP A 383 -18.15 -4.48 16.58
C ASP A 383 -17.92 -5.83 15.85
#